data_4b9fd7da9979221938351542ba3ce023
#
_entry.id   4b9fd7da9979221938351542ba3ce023
#
_cell.length_a   1.000
_cell.length_b   1.000
_cell.length_c   1.000
_cell.angle_alpha   90.00
_cell.angle_beta   90.00
_cell.angle_gamma   90.00
#
_symmetry.space_group_name_H-M   'P 1'
#
loop_
_entity.id
_entity.type
_entity.pdbx_description
1 polymer ?
#
loop_
_entity_poly.entity_id
_entity_poly.type
_entity_poly.pdbx_seq_one_letter_code
_entity_poly.pdbx_strand_id
1 'polypeptide(L)'
;MEFYDIVIVGGGPAGLAAAASAKKNKIDKILILERDCELGGILNQCIHNGFGLHTFKEELTGPEYAGRFIKEVKELGIEYRLNTMVMDISTGDESENGSNDKIVTAMNRTDGLFHIAAKTVILAMGCRERARGALNIPGYRPAGIFSAGTAQRLVNIEGYMPGRKVVILGSGDIGLIMARRMTLEGAKVQVVAELMPYSGGLKRNIVQCLDDFNIPLKLSHTVVDIKGRERVEGITLAQVDEHNKPIEGTEEFYECDTLLLSCGLIPENEISKTACVELNPVTSGPVVNESLETNVPGVFACGNVLHVHDLVDYVSEEATAAGRHAAEYVKNGGDKSDDGKEISITATGGVRYTVPSTINTAQMDDTATVRFRVGAVYKNCYIAVYLDDKQLQHRKHPVMAPGEMEQVVLQKKQLIETENPRTITIKIEEA
;
A
#
# COMPACT_ATOMS: atom_id res chain seq x y z
N MET A 1 -14.94 -28.64 7.99
CA MET A 1 -14.17 -27.40 7.76
C MET A 1 -12.87 -27.79 7.06
N GLU A 2 -12.51 -27.10 5.97
CA GLU A 2 -11.26 -27.35 5.26
C GLU A 2 -10.09 -26.77 6.07
N PHE A 3 -8.89 -27.34 5.88
CA PHE A 3 -7.70 -26.95 6.61
C PHE A 3 -6.53 -26.69 5.66
N TYR A 4 -5.88 -25.54 5.84
CA TYR A 4 -4.67 -25.13 5.11
C TYR A 4 -3.53 -24.78 6.07
N ASP A 5 -2.29 -24.92 5.61
CA ASP A 5 -1.14 -24.41 6.35
C ASP A 5 -1.10 -22.88 6.30
N ILE A 6 -1.35 -22.31 5.11
CA ILE A 6 -1.34 -20.85 4.89
C ILE A 6 -2.59 -20.46 4.08
N VAL A 7 -3.35 -19.49 4.59
CA VAL A 7 -4.39 -18.80 3.84
C VAL A 7 -3.92 -17.37 3.55
N ILE A 8 -4.01 -16.95 2.29
CA ILE A 8 -3.62 -15.61 1.84
C ILE A 8 -4.87 -14.86 1.42
N VAL A 9 -5.09 -13.71 2.03
CA VAL A 9 -6.25 -12.85 1.74
C VAL A 9 -5.85 -11.78 0.73
N GLY A 10 -6.29 -11.95 -0.50
CA GLY A 10 -6.00 -11.11 -1.66
C GLY A 10 -5.05 -11.75 -2.67
N GLY A 11 -5.46 -11.80 -3.92
CA GLY A 11 -4.74 -12.36 -5.07
C GLY A 11 -4.04 -11.30 -5.93
N GLY A 12 -3.73 -10.13 -5.34
CA GLY A 12 -2.92 -9.09 -5.97
C GLY A 12 -1.41 -9.40 -5.93
N PRO A 13 -0.54 -8.47 -6.35
CA PRO A 13 0.91 -8.70 -6.44
C PRO A 13 1.53 -9.17 -5.13
N ALA A 14 1.09 -8.64 -3.98
CA ALA A 14 1.56 -9.07 -2.67
C ALA A 14 1.18 -10.54 -2.39
N GLY A 15 -0.10 -10.88 -2.52
CA GLY A 15 -0.56 -12.25 -2.24
C GLY A 15 0.06 -13.30 -3.15
N LEU A 16 0.22 -12.98 -4.44
CA LEU A 16 0.84 -13.87 -5.41
C LEU A 16 2.33 -14.13 -5.08
N ALA A 17 3.08 -13.08 -4.75
CA ALA A 17 4.49 -13.20 -4.38
C ALA A 17 4.68 -13.96 -3.06
N ALA A 18 3.83 -13.69 -2.06
CA ALA A 18 3.83 -14.40 -0.78
C ALA A 18 3.52 -15.89 -0.97
N ALA A 19 2.51 -16.24 -1.78
CA ALA A 19 2.14 -17.60 -2.07
C ALA A 19 3.27 -18.38 -2.76
N ALA A 20 3.86 -17.79 -3.81
CA ALA A 20 4.98 -18.40 -4.53
C ALA A 20 6.19 -18.62 -3.60
N SER A 21 6.49 -17.65 -2.73
CA SER A 21 7.56 -17.77 -1.74
C SER A 21 7.29 -18.89 -0.74
N ALA A 22 6.09 -18.95 -0.16
CA ALA A 22 5.73 -20.00 0.79
C ALA A 22 5.82 -21.39 0.16
N LYS A 23 5.36 -21.55 -1.08
CA LYS A 23 5.44 -22.82 -1.82
C LYS A 23 6.88 -23.24 -2.09
N LYS A 24 7.74 -22.32 -2.52
CA LYS A 24 9.19 -22.57 -2.69
C LYS A 24 9.86 -22.96 -1.37
N ASN A 25 9.33 -22.48 -0.25
CA ASN A 25 9.73 -22.87 1.10
C ASN A 25 9.02 -24.15 1.59
N LYS A 26 8.53 -25.01 0.68
CA LYS A 26 8.04 -26.38 0.94
C LYS A 26 6.78 -26.43 1.82
N ILE A 27 5.89 -25.45 1.69
CA ILE A 27 4.54 -25.53 2.21
C ILE A 27 3.61 -25.98 1.08
N ASP A 28 2.85 -27.04 1.33
CA ASP A 28 2.02 -27.65 0.28
C ASP A 28 0.58 -27.14 0.28
N LYS A 29 -0.02 -26.97 1.44
CA LYS A 29 -1.40 -26.54 1.59
C LYS A 29 -1.52 -25.03 1.71
N ILE A 30 -1.52 -24.34 0.57
CA ILE A 30 -1.66 -22.90 0.46
C ILE A 30 -2.93 -22.58 -0.31
N LEU A 31 -3.73 -21.63 0.19
CA LEU A 31 -4.93 -21.14 -0.46
C LEU A 31 -4.88 -19.62 -0.59
N ILE A 32 -5.11 -19.11 -1.80
CA ILE A 32 -5.35 -17.67 -2.05
C ILE A 32 -6.85 -17.43 -2.17
N LEU A 33 -7.38 -16.47 -1.41
CA LEU A 33 -8.77 -16.02 -1.51
C LEU A 33 -8.81 -14.66 -2.18
N GLU A 34 -9.43 -14.58 -3.36
CA GLU A 34 -9.54 -13.34 -4.15
C GLU A 34 -11.00 -12.96 -4.37
N ARG A 35 -11.35 -11.73 -4.03
CA ARG A 35 -12.72 -11.21 -4.18
C ARG A 35 -13.13 -10.92 -5.61
N ASP A 36 -12.17 -10.61 -6.49
CA ASP A 36 -12.44 -10.31 -7.90
C ASP A 36 -12.55 -11.61 -8.72
N CYS A 37 -12.96 -11.49 -9.98
CA CYS A 37 -13.13 -12.60 -10.91
C CYS A 37 -11.82 -13.10 -11.51
N GLU A 38 -10.69 -12.45 -11.21
CA GLU A 38 -9.35 -12.80 -11.69
C GLU A 38 -8.25 -12.43 -10.68
N LEU A 39 -7.11 -13.11 -10.79
CA LEU A 39 -5.90 -12.77 -10.04
C LEU A 39 -5.19 -11.57 -10.65
N GLY A 40 -4.33 -10.90 -9.87
CA GLY A 40 -3.51 -9.76 -10.33
C GLY A 40 -3.86 -8.45 -9.62
N GLY A 41 -5.08 -8.34 -9.09
CA GLY A 41 -5.55 -7.19 -8.32
C GLY A 41 -5.47 -5.90 -9.12
N ILE A 42 -5.04 -4.81 -8.48
CA ILE A 42 -5.00 -3.46 -9.06
C ILE A 42 -4.10 -3.36 -10.31
N LEU A 43 -3.12 -4.26 -10.48
CA LEU A 43 -2.22 -4.23 -11.62
C LEU A 43 -2.93 -4.49 -12.95
N ASN A 44 -4.03 -5.24 -12.96
CA ASN A 44 -4.79 -5.53 -14.18
C ASN A 44 -5.28 -4.25 -14.89
N GLN A 45 -5.58 -3.20 -14.15
CA GLN A 45 -5.99 -1.91 -14.70
C GLN A 45 -4.83 -0.94 -14.98
N CYS A 46 -3.62 -1.24 -14.53
CA CYS A 46 -2.43 -0.38 -14.67
C CYS A 46 -1.71 -0.67 -16.01
N ILE A 47 -2.31 -0.29 -17.12
CA ILE A 47 -1.80 -0.60 -18.49
C ILE A 47 -0.62 0.26 -18.94
N HIS A 48 -0.16 1.19 -18.11
CA HIS A 48 1.05 1.98 -18.36
C HIS A 48 2.32 1.20 -17.99
N ASN A 49 3.46 1.61 -18.53
CA ASN A 49 4.78 1.04 -18.23
C ASN A 49 5.33 1.55 -16.89
N GLY A 50 6.41 0.92 -16.43
CA GLY A 50 7.19 1.33 -15.25
C GLY A 50 7.23 0.31 -14.13
N PHE A 51 6.75 -0.90 -14.36
CA PHE A 51 6.76 -2.02 -13.42
C PHE A 51 7.90 -3.01 -13.75
N GLY A 52 8.45 -3.70 -12.76
CA GLY A 52 9.34 -4.84 -12.95
C GLY A 52 10.83 -4.53 -13.11
N LEU A 53 11.23 -3.26 -13.09
CA LEU A 53 12.62 -2.87 -13.25
C LEU A 53 13.55 -3.47 -12.19
N HIS A 54 13.09 -3.58 -10.95
CA HIS A 54 13.86 -4.17 -9.86
C HIS A 54 13.72 -5.70 -9.79
N THR A 55 12.50 -6.23 -9.97
CA THR A 55 12.18 -7.65 -9.84
C THR A 55 12.62 -8.46 -11.06
N PHE A 56 12.23 -8.00 -12.25
CA PHE A 56 12.44 -8.74 -13.51
C PHE A 56 13.55 -8.18 -14.40
N LYS A 57 14.11 -7.01 -14.05
CA LYS A 57 15.10 -6.27 -14.87
C LYS A 57 14.56 -5.90 -16.26
N GLU A 58 13.25 -5.78 -16.36
CA GLU A 58 12.52 -5.41 -17.58
C GLU A 58 11.46 -4.38 -17.23
N GLU A 59 11.16 -3.48 -18.17
CA GLU A 59 10.07 -2.52 -18.03
C GLU A 59 8.78 -3.16 -18.56
N LEU A 60 7.84 -3.39 -17.66
CA LEU A 60 6.58 -4.08 -17.93
C LEU A 60 5.39 -3.14 -17.69
N THR A 61 4.24 -3.48 -18.26
CA THR A 61 2.94 -2.98 -17.84
C THR A 61 2.45 -3.72 -16.59
N GLY A 62 1.43 -3.19 -15.90
CA GLY A 62 0.85 -3.86 -14.73
C GLY A 62 0.34 -5.27 -15.02
N PRO A 63 -0.47 -5.49 -16.09
CA PRO A 63 -0.93 -6.82 -16.47
C PRO A 63 0.21 -7.80 -16.81
N GLU A 64 1.27 -7.36 -17.48
CA GLU A 64 2.46 -8.20 -17.75
C GLU A 64 3.18 -8.59 -16.46
N TYR A 65 3.34 -7.64 -15.55
CA TYR A 65 3.93 -7.91 -14.23
C TYR A 65 3.09 -8.94 -13.44
N ALA A 66 1.78 -8.70 -13.32
CA ALA A 66 0.88 -9.63 -12.65
C ALA A 66 0.87 -11.00 -13.32
N GLY A 67 0.87 -11.04 -14.67
CA GLY A 67 0.87 -12.26 -15.47
C GLY A 67 2.05 -13.17 -15.17
N ARG A 68 3.23 -12.62 -14.84
CA ARG A 68 4.40 -13.42 -14.45
C ARG A 68 4.18 -14.15 -13.14
N PHE A 69 3.69 -13.46 -12.12
CA PHE A 69 3.37 -14.09 -10.83
C PHE A 69 2.18 -15.04 -10.91
N ILE A 70 1.14 -14.71 -11.69
CA ILE A 70 0.00 -15.60 -11.92
C ILE A 70 0.46 -16.91 -12.59
N LYS A 71 1.34 -16.80 -13.60
CA LYS A 71 1.92 -17.97 -14.23
C LYS A 71 2.69 -18.82 -13.23
N GLU A 72 3.53 -18.22 -12.42
CA GLU A 72 4.31 -18.91 -11.38
C GLU A 72 3.41 -19.63 -10.36
N VAL A 73 2.37 -18.97 -9.85
CA VAL A 73 1.38 -19.56 -8.92
C VAL A 73 0.72 -20.81 -9.55
N LYS A 74 0.35 -20.73 -10.85
CA LYS A 74 -0.25 -21.85 -11.58
C LYS A 74 0.75 -23.00 -11.79
N GLU A 75 1.99 -22.70 -12.16
CA GLU A 75 3.05 -23.70 -12.35
C GLU A 75 3.42 -24.40 -11.04
N LEU A 76 3.37 -23.70 -9.92
CA LEU A 76 3.57 -24.24 -8.59
C LEU A 76 2.37 -25.03 -8.05
N GLY A 77 1.24 -25.04 -8.75
CA GLY A 77 0.03 -25.75 -8.35
C GLY A 77 -0.61 -25.21 -7.07
N ILE A 78 -0.51 -23.90 -6.83
CA ILE A 78 -1.10 -23.25 -5.66
C ILE A 78 -2.60 -23.08 -5.88
N GLU A 79 -3.41 -23.50 -4.89
CA GLU A 79 -4.86 -23.35 -4.93
C GLU A 79 -5.27 -21.89 -4.76
N TYR A 80 -6.30 -21.47 -5.52
CA TYR A 80 -6.91 -20.15 -5.35
C TYR A 80 -8.41 -20.20 -5.61
N ARG A 81 -9.19 -19.35 -4.94
CA ARG A 81 -10.63 -19.18 -5.12
C ARG A 81 -10.93 -17.73 -5.48
N LEU A 82 -11.50 -17.56 -6.66
CA LEU A 82 -11.93 -16.26 -7.18
C LEU A 82 -13.37 -15.98 -6.75
N ASN A 83 -13.82 -14.71 -6.91
CA ASN A 83 -15.16 -14.28 -6.49
C ASN A 83 -15.47 -14.63 -5.03
N THR A 84 -14.44 -14.71 -4.18
CA THR A 84 -14.53 -15.18 -2.80
C THR A 84 -14.09 -14.06 -1.86
N MET A 85 -15.06 -13.53 -1.12
CA MET A 85 -14.86 -12.43 -0.17
C MET A 85 -14.58 -12.99 1.22
N VAL A 86 -13.45 -12.62 1.81
CA VAL A 86 -13.19 -12.87 3.23
C VAL A 86 -13.98 -11.83 4.04
N MET A 87 -14.73 -12.31 5.02
CA MET A 87 -15.63 -11.51 5.84
C MET A 87 -15.08 -11.28 7.24
N ASP A 88 -14.35 -12.26 7.76
CA ASP A 88 -13.84 -12.26 9.13
C ASP A 88 -12.64 -13.19 9.29
N ILE A 89 -11.79 -12.85 10.25
CA ILE A 89 -10.72 -13.72 10.73
C ILE A 89 -10.80 -13.74 12.26
N SER A 90 -10.99 -14.92 12.83
CA SER A 90 -10.96 -15.13 14.28
C SER A 90 -9.83 -16.08 14.66
N THR A 91 -9.30 -15.93 15.86
CA THR A 91 -8.43 -16.92 16.47
C THR A 91 -9.30 -18.02 17.06
N GLY A 92 -8.98 -19.29 16.78
CA GLY A 92 -9.67 -20.41 17.40
C GLY A 92 -9.55 -20.37 18.93
N ASP A 93 -10.63 -20.73 19.62
CA ASP A 93 -10.58 -20.86 21.09
C ASP A 93 -9.64 -22.00 21.45
N GLU A 94 -8.61 -21.73 22.24
CA GLU A 94 -7.69 -22.76 22.78
C GLU A 94 -8.43 -23.87 23.56
N SER A 95 -9.68 -23.60 23.93
CA SER A 95 -10.50 -24.48 24.78
C SER A 95 -11.06 -25.71 24.06
N GLU A 96 -11.24 -25.69 22.72
CA GLU A 96 -11.90 -26.80 22.02
C GLU A 96 -10.96 -27.84 21.40
N ASN A 97 -9.74 -27.48 20.98
CA ASN A 97 -8.80 -28.43 20.34
C ASN A 97 -7.31 -28.23 20.71
N GLY A 98 -6.94 -27.26 21.54
CA GLY A 98 -5.54 -26.96 21.89
C GLY A 98 -4.71 -26.47 20.69
N SER A 99 -5.35 -26.06 19.62
CA SER A 99 -4.71 -25.58 18.37
C SER A 99 -4.88 -24.07 18.24
N ASN A 100 -3.80 -23.40 17.91
CA ASN A 100 -3.75 -21.95 17.69
C ASN A 100 -4.17 -21.57 16.26
N ASP A 101 -5.04 -22.37 15.64
CA ASP A 101 -5.48 -22.18 14.25
C ASP A 101 -6.37 -20.93 14.11
N LYS A 102 -6.24 -20.27 12.97
CA LYS A 102 -7.07 -19.12 12.58
C LYS A 102 -8.29 -19.64 11.82
N ILE A 103 -9.46 -19.10 12.10
CA ILE A 103 -10.68 -19.39 11.37
C ILE A 103 -10.97 -18.24 10.43
N VAL A 104 -10.83 -18.50 9.15
CA VAL A 104 -11.15 -17.54 8.08
C VAL A 104 -12.58 -17.78 7.61
N THR A 105 -13.45 -16.81 7.82
CA THR A 105 -14.82 -16.83 7.32
C THR A 105 -14.87 -16.17 5.96
N ALA A 106 -15.32 -16.89 4.95
CA ALA A 106 -15.40 -16.41 3.58
C ALA A 106 -16.78 -16.70 2.97
N MET A 107 -17.08 -15.96 1.90
CA MET A 107 -18.35 -16.08 1.19
C MET A 107 -18.14 -16.00 -0.32
N ASN A 108 -18.84 -16.85 -1.07
CA ASN A 108 -18.96 -16.74 -2.53
C ASN A 108 -20.38 -17.12 -2.98
N ARG A 109 -20.64 -17.00 -4.29
CA ARG A 109 -21.97 -17.32 -4.84
C ARG A 109 -22.28 -18.82 -4.91
N THR A 110 -21.26 -19.66 -4.97
CA THR A 110 -21.41 -21.12 -5.15
C THR A 110 -21.60 -21.82 -3.82
N ASP A 111 -20.75 -21.51 -2.84
CA ASP A 111 -20.65 -22.22 -1.57
C ASP A 111 -21.40 -21.51 -0.43
N GLY A 112 -21.88 -20.27 -0.68
CA GLY A 112 -22.46 -19.42 0.36
C GLY A 112 -21.40 -18.97 1.36
N LEU A 113 -21.75 -18.92 2.65
CA LEU A 113 -20.86 -18.64 3.75
C LEU A 113 -20.19 -19.94 4.23
N PHE A 114 -18.87 -19.93 4.35
CA PHE A 114 -18.10 -21.08 4.80
C PHE A 114 -16.89 -20.67 5.65
N HIS A 115 -16.31 -21.64 6.36
CA HIS A 115 -15.17 -21.45 7.24
C HIS A 115 -14.00 -22.32 6.81
N ILE A 116 -12.80 -21.76 6.92
CA ILE A 116 -11.52 -22.40 6.62
C ILE A 116 -10.65 -22.28 7.86
N ALA A 117 -10.05 -23.37 8.30
CA ALA A 117 -9.03 -23.34 9.34
C ALA A 117 -7.64 -23.19 8.71
N ALA A 118 -6.79 -22.37 9.32
CA ALA A 118 -5.43 -22.12 8.85
C ALA A 118 -4.47 -21.98 10.02
N LYS A 119 -3.27 -22.57 9.91
CA LYS A 119 -2.18 -22.29 10.86
C LYS A 119 -1.76 -20.84 10.81
N THR A 120 -1.71 -20.28 9.59
CA THR A 120 -1.16 -18.95 9.31
C THR A 120 -2.04 -18.22 8.31
N VAL A 121 -2.21 -16.94 8.51
CA VAL A 121 -2.90 -16.04 7.58
C VAL A 121 -1.95 -14.93 7.13
N ILE A 122 -1.91 -14.67 5.81
CA ILE A 122 -1.19 -13.51 5.26
C ILE A 122 -2.21 -12.50 4.75
N LEU A 123 -2.19 -11.31 5.34
CA LEU A 123 -3.00 -10.17 4.96
C LEU A 123 -2.36 -9.45 3.76
N ALA A 124 -3.02 -9.50 2.59
CA ALA A 124 -2.54 -8.93 1.34
C ALA A 124 -3.64 -8.18 0.57
N MET A 125 -4.62 -7.61 1.31
CA MET A 125 -5.84 -6.98 0.77
C MET A 125 -5.60 -5.65 0.05
N GLY A 126 -4.39 -5.09 0.16
CA GLY A 126 -4.03 -3.83 -0.49
C GLY A 126 -4.64 -2.60 0.19
N CYS A 127 -5.00 -1.60 -0.61
CA CYS A 127 -5.55 -0.33 -0.14
C CYS A 127 -6.68 0.16 -1.04
N ARG A 128 -7.46 1.14 -0.55
CA ARG A 128 -8.46 1.87 -1.32
C ARG A 128 -8.16 3.36 -1.36
N GLU A 129 -8.67 4.04 -2.36
CA GLU A 129 -8.58 5.48 -2.45
C GLU A 129 -9.56 6.19 -1.49
N ARG A 130 -9.18 7.39 -1.05
CA ARG A 130 -10.07 8.24 -0.28
C ARG A 130 -11.22 8.73 -1.15
N ALA A 131 -12.44 8.33 -0.79
CA ALA A 131 -13.65 8.80 -1.44
C ALA A 131 -13.98 10.25 -1.05
N ARG A 132 -14.82 10.93 -1.87
CA ARG A 132 -15.29 12.31 -1.61
C ARG A 132 -15.79 12.51 -0.18
N GLY A 133 -16.54 11.55 0.37
CA GLY A 133 -17.07 11.64 1.73
C GLY A 133 -16.01 11.73 2.81
N ALA A 134 -14.90 11.03 2.63
CA ALA A 134 -13.75 11.06 3.55
C ALA A 134 -12.94 12.37 3.44
N LEU A 135 -13.04 13.07 2.31
CA LEU A 135 -12.35 14.35 2.06
C LEU A 135 -13.16 15.56 2.49
N ASN A 136 -14.45 15.39 2.84
CA ASN A 136 -15.36 16.46 3.21
C ASN A 136 -15.42 17.64 2.21
N ILE A 137 -15.27 17.35 0.91
CA ILE A 137 -15.30 18.38 -0.13
C ILE A 137 -16.67 19.07 -0.14
N PRO A 138 -16.73 20.41 -0.07
CA PRO A 138 -17.99 21.16 -0.10
C PRO A 138 -18.76 20.99 -1.40
N GLY A 139 -20.04 21.41 -1.42
CA GLY A 139 -20.90 21.41 -2.58
C GLY A 139 -21.78 20.17 -2.73
N TYR A 140 -22.40 20.04 -3.88
CA TYR A 140 -23.33 18.94 -4.19
C TYR A 140 -22.62 17.59 -4.34
N ARG A 141 -23.41 16.51 -4.40
CA ARG A 141 -22.92 15.12 -4.58
C ARG A 141 -23.53 14.48 -5.83
N PRO A 142 -23.37 15.07 -7.01
CA PRO A 142 -23.92 14.54 -8.25
C PRO A 142 -23.11 13.34 -8.76
N ALA A 143 -23.61 12.67 -9.82
CA ALA A 143 -22.80 11.77 -10.62
C ALA A 143 -21.61 12.53 -11.27
N GLY A 144 -20.55 11.80 -11.67
CA GLY A 144 -19.36 12.40 -12.29
C GLY A 144 -18.21 12.67 -11.31
N ILE A 145 -18.35 12.28 -10.05
CA ILE A 145 -17.25 12.33 -9.06
C ILE A 145 -16.74 10.90 -8.87
N PHE A 146 -15.48 10.66 -9.21
CA PHE A 146 -14.84 9.35 -9.12
C PHE A 146 -13.49 9.47 -8.40
N SER A 147 -13.05 8.41 -7.74
CA SER A 147 -11.62 8.28 -7.46
C SER A 147 -10.85 8.01 -8.76
N ALA A 148 -9.59 8.39 -8.81
CA ALA A 148 -8.77 8.22 -10.01
C ALA A 148 -8.62 6.74 -10.42
N GLY A 149 -8.47 5.83 -9.45
CA GLY A 149 -8.42 4.39 -9.71
C GLY A 149 -9.74 3.80 -10.16
N THR A 150 -10.90 4.30 -9.67
CA THR A 150 -12.20 3.92 -10.22
C THR A 150 -12.33 4.35 -11.68
N ALA A 151 -11.92 5.58 -12.01
CA ALA A 151 -11.90 6.05 -13.39
C ALA A 151 -10.94 5.22 -14.26
N GLN A 152 -9.80 4.81 -13.70
CA GLN A 152 -8.84 3.94 -14.38
C GLN A 152 -9.47 2.57 -14.73
N ARG A 153 -10.19 1.95 -13.79
CA ARG A 153 -10.92 0.71 -14.05
C ARG A 153 -11.98 0.89 -15.14
N LEU A 154 -12.79 1.92 -15.05
CA LEU A 154 -13.82 2.22 -16.05
C LEU A 154 -13.23 2.34 -17.44
N VAL A 155 -12.13 3.08 -17.61
CA VAL A 155 -11.49 3.29 -18.92
C VAL A 155 -10.75 2.05 -19.40
N ASN A 156 -9.92 1.44 -18.55
CA ASN A 156 -8.95 0.43 -18.98
C ASN A 156 -9.51 -0.99 -18.98
N ILE A 157 -10.50 -1.29 -18.16
CA ILE A 157 -11.10 -2.63 -18.04
C ILE A 157 -12.50 -2.66 -18.63
N GLU A 158 -13.36 -1.70 -18.26
CA GLU A 158 -14.78 -1.72 -18.65
C GLU A 158 -15.05 -1.02 -19.99
N GLY A 159 -14.09 -0.23 -20.51
CA GLY A 159 -14.24 0.51 -21.77
C GLY A 159 -15.21 1.69 -21.69
N TYR A 160 -15.49 2.21 -20.50
CA TYR A 160 -16.37 3.35 -20.29
C TYR A 160 -15.60 4.64 -20.05
N MET A 161 -16.04 5.72 -20.68
CA MET A 161 -15.50 7.06 -20.46
C MET A 161 -16.23 7.75 -19.32
N PRO A 162 -15.57 8.07 -18.18
CA PRO A 162 -16.21 8.74 -17.02
C PRO A 162 -16.77 10.12 -17.34
N GLY A 163 -16.14 10.85 -18.25
CA GLY A 163 -16.56 12.16 -18.74
C GLY A 163 -15.61 12.74 -19.76
N ARG A 164 -15.91 13.95 -20.24
CA ARG A 164 -15.19 14.61 -21.35
C ARG A 164 -14.46 15.89 -20.96
N LYS A 165 -14.94 16.61 -19.96
CA LYS A 165 -14.28 17.78 -19.39
C LYS A 165 -13.93 17.46 -17.92
N VAL A 166 -12.65 17.29 -17.63
CA VAL A 166 -12.19 16.70 -16.38
C VAL A 166 -11.36 17.69 -15.58
N VAL A 167 -11.66 17.78 -14.28
CA VAL A 167 -10.80 18.38 -13.26
C VAL A 167 -10.30 17.27 -12.36
N ILE A 168 -9.04 17.31 -11.99
CA ILE A 168 -8.42 16.31 -11.09
C ILE A 168 -7.98 17.01 -9.80
N LEU A 169 -8.36 16.48 -8.65
CA LEU A 169 -7.87 16.89 -7.33
C LEU A 169 -6.89 15.86 -6.81
N GLY A 170 -5.67 16.31 -6.53
CA GLY A 170 -4.54 15.51 -6.08
C GLY A 170 -3.59 15.15 -7.22
N SER A 171 -2.30 15.37 -6.98
CA SER A 171 -1.20 15.13 -7.92
C SER A 171 -0.38 13.88 -7.58
N GLY A 172 -0.97 12.90 -6.90
CA GLY A 172 -0.38 11.58 -6.74
C GLY A 172 -0.30 10.85 -8.10
N ASP A 173 0.54 9.82 -8.19
CA ASP A 173 0.84 9.14 -9.47
C ASP A 173 -0.41 8.67 -10.21
N ILE A 174 -1.42 8.14 -9.52
CA ILE A 174 -2.67 7.69 -10.17
C ILE A 174 -3.39 8.87 -10.83
N GLY A 175 -3.44 10.04 -10.18
CA GLY A 175 -4.04 11.26 -10.73
C GLY A 175 -3.30 11.76 -11.98
N LEU A 176 -1.97 11.76 -11.94
CA LEU A 176 -1.12 12.16 -13.08
C LEU A 176 -1.29 11.19 -14.26
N ILE A 177 -1.24 9.89 -13.99
CA ILE A 177 -1.43 8.84 -15.02
C ILE A 177 -2.82 8.96 -15.64
N MET A 178 -3.85 9.22 -14.83
CA MET A 178 -5.21 9.40 -15.34
C MET A 178 -5.40 10.71 -16.10
N ALA A 179 -4.68 11.79 -15.76
CA ALA A 179 -4.66 13.00 -16.56
C ALA A 179 -4.21 12.71 -18.00
N ARG A 180 -3.10 12.00 -18.16
CA ARG A 180 -2.61 11.54 -19.47
C ARG A 180 -3.59 10.57 -20.13
N ARG A 181 -4.07 9.55 -19.38
CA ARG A 181 -4.94 8.51 -19.95
C ARG A 181 -6.25 9.08 -20.48
N MET A 182 -6.93 9.91 -19.70
CA MET A 182 -8.17 10.57 -20.13
C MET A 182 -7.97 11.44 -21.37
N THR A 183 -6.83 12.15 -21.45
CA THR A 183 -6.48 12.98 -22.59
C THR A 183 -6.28 12.13 -23.86
N LEU A 184 -5.58 11.00 -23.75
CA LEU A 184 -5.37 10.06 -24.85
C LEU A 184 -6.68 9.44 -25.36
N GLU A 185 -7.68 9.27 -24.50
CA GLU A 185 -9.02 8.81 -24.86
C GLU A 185 -9.96 9.95 -25.34
N GLY A 186 -9.42 11.15 -25.54
CA GLY A 186 -10.14 12.29 -26.13
C GLY A 186 -10.91 13.16 -25.13
N ALA A 187 -10.72 13.01 -23.82
CA ALA A 187 -11.22 13.97 -22.85
C ALA A 187 -10.31 15.20 -22.78
N LYS A 188 -10.89 16.34 -22.37
CA LYS A 188 -10.14 17.55 -22.05
C LYS A 188 -9.91 17.60 -20.54
N VAL A 189 -8.70 17.29 -20.10
CA VAL A 189 -8.27 17.54 -18.71
C VAL A 189 -7.90 19.02 -18.61
N GLN A 190 -8.63 19.76 -17.79
CA GLN A 190 -8.49 21.22 -17.71
C GLN A 190 -7.38 21.64 -16.74
N VAL A 191 -7.27 20.91 -15.62
CA VAL A 191 -6.34 21.23 -14.54
C VAL A 191 -6.18 20.02 -13.61
N VAL A 192 -4.98 19.90 -13.07
CA VAL A 192 -4.71 19.10 -11.86
C VAL A 192 -4.45 20.07 -10.71
N ALA A 193 -5.24 19.99 -9.65
CA ALA A 193 -5.07 20.79 -8.45
C ALA A 193 -4.46 19.94 -7.33
N GLU A 194 -3.52 20.52 -6.59
CA GLU A 194 -2.85 19.88 -5.47
C GLU A 194 -2.92 20.78 -4.23
N LEU A 195 -3.36 20.21 -3.12
CA LEU A 195 -3.48 20.92 -1.84
C LEU A 195 -2.13 21.39 -1.31
N MET A 196 -1.10 20.55 -1.48
CA MET A 196 0.24 20.82 -0.98
C MET A 196 1.01 21.77 -1.92
N PRO A 197 2.04 22.50 -1.42
CA PRO A 197 2.91 23.33 -2.25
C PRO A 197 3.90 22.53 -3.10
N TYR A 198 3.74 21.21 -3.18
CA TYR A 198 4.52 20.28 -3.99
C TYR A 198 3.65 19.13 -4.48
N SER A 199 4.03 18.52 -5.60
CA SER A 199 3.34 17.33 -6.11
C SER A 199 3.71 16.09 -5.29
N GLY A 200 2.73 15.22 -5.04
CA GLY A 200 2.92 13.92 -4.39
C GLY A 200 3.36 12.80 -5.33
N GLY A 201 3.31 13.02 -6.64
CA GLY A 201 3.71 12.03 -7.64
C GLY A 201 5.18 12.13 -8.05
N LEU A 202 5.68 11.07 -8.68
CA LEU A 202 7.05 11.00 -9.19
C LEU A 202 7.31 12.07 -10.24
N LYS A 203 8.49 12.69 -10.21
CA LYS A 203 8.86 13.76 -11.15
C LYS A 203 8.71 13.36 -12.62
N ARG A 204 9.05 12.11 -12.98
CA ARG A 204 8.86 11.61 -14.35
C ARG A 204 7.39 11.62 -14.78
N ASN A 205 6.47 11.35 -13.86
CA ASN A 205 5.03 11.34 -14.15
C ASN A 205 4.49 12.77 -14.32
N ILE A 206 5.05 13.76 -13.62
CA ILE A 206 4.72 15.18 -13.88
C ILE A 206 5.05 15.53 -15.33
N VAL A 207 6.27 15.23 -15.78
CA VAL A 207 6.71 15.52 -17.15
C VAL A 207 5.86 14.76 -18.18
N GLN A 208 5.81 13.44 -18.07
CA GLN A 208 5.16 12.57 -19.07
C GLN A 208 3.62 12.65 -19.10
N CYS A 209 3.01 13.06 -18.00
CA CYS A 209 1.55 13.07 -17.88
C CYS A 209 0.93 14.47 -17.93
N LEU A 210 1.68 15.50 -17.55
CA LEU A 210 1.18 16.88 -17.57
C LEU A 210 1.91 17.76 -18.58
N ASP A 211 3.24 17.87 -18.48
CA ASP A 211 4.00 18.79 -19.34
C ASP A 211 3.89 18.43 -20.82
N ASP A 212 4.04 17.15 -21.17
CA ASP A 212 3.91 16.65 -22.55
C ASP A 212 2.50 16.87 -23.13
N PHE A 213 1.48 17.05 -22.30
CA PHE A 213 0.08 17.27 -22.71
C PHE A 213 -0.41 18.69 -22.45
N ASN A 214 0.46 19.59 -21.98
CA ASN A 214 0.13 20.97 -21.61
C ASN A 214 -1.04 21.05 -20.60
N ILE A 215 -1.10 20.13 -19.62
CA ILE A 215 -2.10 20.12 -18.57
C ILE A 215 -1.56 20.94 -17.40
N PRO A 216 -2.24 22.03 -16.98
CA PRO A 216 -1.75 22.87 -15.89
C PRO A 216 -1.82 22.14 -14.53
N LEU A 217 -0.74 22.26 -13.75
CA LEU A 217 -0.66 21.84 -12.35
C LEU A 217 -0.75 23.09 -11.45
N LYS A 218 -1.77 23.13 -10.58
CA LYS A 218 -1.96 24.17 -9.57
C LYS A 218 -1.66 23.62 -8.19
N LEU A 219 -0.50 23.99 -7.66
CA LEU A 219 -0.11 23.68 -6.27
C LEU A 219 -0.76 24.66 -5.30
N SER A 220 -0.92 24.26 -4.04
CA SER A 220 -1.62 25.04 -2.99
C SER A 220 -3.05 25.41 -3.39
N HIS A 221 -3.79 24.48 -4.02
CA HIS A 221 -5.18 24.68 -4.42
C HIS A 221 -6.04 23.49 -4.01
N THR A 222 -7.30 23.78 -3.68
CA THR A 222 -8.29 22.76 -3.36
C THR A 222 -9.66 23.07 -3.95
N VAL A 223 -10.54 22.06 -3.98
CA VAL A 223 -11.94 22.23 -4.39
C VAL A 223 -12.74 22.84 -3.22
N VAL A 224 -13.38 23.97 -3.47
CA VAL A 224 -14.21 24.67 -2.50
C VAL A 224 -15.70 24.59 -2.80
N ASP A 225 -16.10 24.27 -4.03
CA ASP A 225 -17.49 24.02 -4.39
C ASP A 225 -17.63 23.07 -5.59
N ILE A 226 -18.73 22.31 -5.60
CA ILE A 226 -19.13 21.41 -6.69
C ILE A 226 -20.52 21.81 -7.13
N LYS A 227 -20.67 22.29 -8.38
CA LYS A 227 -21.91 22.65 -9.00
C LYS A 227 -22.52 21.47 -9.78
N GLY A 228 -23.85 21.38 -9.77
CA GLY A 228 -24.63 20.36 -10.46
C GLY A 228 -25.36 19.43 -9.49
N ARG A 229 -26.60 19.05 -9.81
CA ARG A 229 -27.43 18.17 -8.96
C ARG A 229 -27.46 16.73 -9.44
N GLU A 230 -27.71 16.53 -10.73
CA GLU A 230 -27.73 15.18 -11.32
C GLU A 230 -26.32 14.73 -11.70
N ARG A 231 -25.58 15.60 -12.36
CA ARG A 231 -24.18 15.41 -12.73
C ARG A 231 -23.37 16.66 -12.43
N VAL A 232 -22.05 16.51 -12.31
CA VAL A 232 -21.11 17.64 -12.18
C VAL A 232 -21.29 18.56 -13.41
N GLU A 233 -21.49 19.86 -13.16
CA GLU A 233 -21.57 20.93 -14.14
C GLU A 233 -20.38 21.88 -14.04
N GLY A 234 -19.66 21.84 -12.92
CA GLY A 234 -18.47 22.62 -12.70
C GLY A 234 -17.89 22.46 -11.30
N ILE A 235 -16.65 22.87 -11.17
CA ILE A 235 -15.85 22.81 -9.96
C ILE A 235 -15.25 24.19 -9.71
N THR A 236 -15.31 24.67 -8.48
CA THR A 236 -14.59 25.86 -8.05
C THR A 236 -13.36 25.46 -7.27
N LEU A 237 -12.19 25.90 -7.72
CA LEU A 237 -10.91 25.79 -7.02
C LEU A 237 -10.63 27.11 -6.29
N ALA A 238 -9.93 27.03 -5.15
CA ALA A 238 -9.35 28.20 -4.50
C ALA A 238 -7.92 27.89 -4.05
N GLN A 239 -7.09 28.93 -3.99
CA GLN A 239 -5.77 28.85 -3.37
C GLN A 239 -5.91 28.61 -1.86
N VAL A 240 -4.96 27.91 -1.25
CA VAL A 240 -4.91 27.70 0.19
C VAL A 240 -3.70 28.36 0.82
N ASP A 241 -3.84 28.75 2.09
CA ASP A 241 -2.78 29.26 2.93
C ASP A 241 -1.87 28.14 3.49
N GLU A 242 -0.89 28.51 4.33
CA GLU A 242 0.03 27.59 5.00
C GLU A 242 -0.65 26.60 5.95
N HIS A 243 -1.90 26.88 6.35
CA HIS A 243 -2.73 26.01 7.18
C HIS A 243 -3.74 25.19 6.36
N ASN A 244 -3.58 25.16 5.03
CA ASN A 244 -4.48 24.50 4.07
C ASN A 244 -5.92 25.05 4.09
N LYS A 245 -6.13 26.32 4.47
CA LYS A 245 -7.42 26.98 4.44
C LYS A 245 -7.60 27.78 3.16
N PRO A 246 -8.77 27.69 2.48
CA PRO A 246 -9.03 28.48 1.29
C PRO A 246 -8.92 29.99 1.54
N ILE A 247 -8.29 30.69 0.59
CA ILE A 247 -8.13 32.15 0.60
C ILE A 247 -9.26 32.76 -0.21
N GLU A 248 -10.08 33.60 0.42
CA GLU A 248 -11.18 34.31 -0.23
C GLU A 248 -10.67 35.22 -1.37
N GLY A 249 -11.44 35.25 -2.48
CA GLY A 249 -11.11 36.06 -3.66
C GLY A 249 -10.14 35.41 -4.62
N THR A 250 -9.74 34.15 -4.36
CA THR A 250 -8.88 33.36 -5.26
C THR A 250 -9.64 32.27 -6.01
N GLU A 251 -10.98 32.31 -5.94
CA GLU A 251 -11.85 31.29 -6.52
C GLU A 251 -11.78 31.31 -8.04
N GLU A 252 -11.57 30.15 -8.64
CA GLU A 252 -11.58 29.93 -10.08
C GLU A 252 -12.60 28.84 -10.43
N PHE A 253 -13.56 29.16 -11.30
CA PHE A 253 -14.56 28.21 -11.77
C PHE A 253 -14.11 27.49 -13.03
N TYR A 254 -14.24 26.16 -13.03
CA TYR A 254 -13.99 25.28 -14.15
C TYR A 254 -15.29 24.58 -14.54
N GLU A 255 -15.84 24.90 -15.72
CA GLU A 255 -16.95 24.17 -16.29
C GLU A 255 -16.48 22.75 -16.68
N CYS A 256 -16.98 21.72 -16.01
CA CYS A 256 -16.59 20.32 -16.24
C CYS A 256 -17.75 19.39 -15.93
N ASP A 257 -17.68 18.16 -16.47
CA ASP A 257 -18.64 17.09 -16.23
C ASP A 257 -18.11 15.99 -15.30
N THR A 258 -16.84 16.10 -14.92
CA THR A 258 -16.17 15.06 -14.14
C THR A 258 -15.10 15.65 -13.21
N LEU A 259 -15.14 15.20 -11.95
CA LEU A 259 -14.08 15.40 -10.95
C LEU A 259 -13.43 14.07 -10.61
N LEU A 260 -12.12 13.94 -10.82
CA LEU A 260 -11.34 12.81 -10.35
C LEU A 260 -10.62 13.17 -9.04
N LEU A 261 -10.62 12.24 -8.10
CA LEU A 261 -9.99 12.38 -6.80
C LEU A 261 -8.78 11.44 -6.70
N SER A 262 -7.59 12.02 -6.49
CA SER A 262 -6.33 11.29 -6.25
C SER A 262 -5.68 11.79 -4.95
N CYS A 263 -6.46 11.74 -3.85
CA CYS A 263 -6.13 12.39 -2.59
C CYS A 263 -5.61 11.44 -1.51
N GLY A 264 -4.86 10.43 -1.92
CA GLY A 264 -4.25 9.46 -1.03
C GLY A 264 -5.02 8.14 -0.91
N LEU A 265 -4.31 7.17 -0.36
CA LEU A 265 -4.74 5.78 -0.21
C LEU A 265 -4.93 5.43 1.28
N ILE A 266 -5.81 4.50 1.56
CA ILE A 266 -6.09 3.97 2.90
C ILE A 266 -5.91 2.45 2.83
N PRO A 267 -4.99 1.87 3.62
CA PRO A 267 -4.87 0.42 3.78
C PRO A 267 -6.20 -0.24 4.19
N GLU A 268 -6.53 -1.37 3.57
CA GLU A 268 -7.79 -2.11 3.77
C GLU A 268 -7.68 -3.01 5.00
N ASN A 269 -7.91 -2.45 6.19
CA ASN A 269 -7.69 -3.13 7.47
C ASN A 269 -8.96 -3.40 8.30
N GLU A 270 -10.14 -3.41 7.69
CA GLU A 270 -11.37 -3.79 8.38
C GLU A 270 -11.28 -5.23 8.91
N ILE A 271 -10.82 -6.17 8.09
CA ILE A 271 -10.64 -7.59 8.47
C ILE A 271 -9.48 -7.75 9.45
N SER A 272 -8.44 -6.94 9.35
CA SER A 272 -7.33 -6.97 10.32
C SER A 272 -7.82 -6.64 11.74
N LYS A 273 -8.80 -5.74 11.86
CA LYS A 273 -9.41 -5.39 13.14
C LYS A 273 -10.24 -6.53 13.73
N THR A 274 -10.96 -7.31 12.90
CA THR A 274 -11.71 -8.47 13.42
C THR A 274 -10.77 -9.54 13.98
N ALA A 275 -9.57 -9.66 13.40
CA ALA A 275 -8.50 -10.50 13.91
C ALA A 275 -7.74 -9.90 15.12
N CYS A 276 -8.18 -8.79 15.69
CA CYS A 276 -7.51 -8.08 16.79
C CYS A 276 -6.07 -7.62 16.47
N VAL A 277 -5.77 -7.36 15.20
CA VAL A 277 -4.48 -6.83 14.77
C VAL A 277 -4.36 -5.36 15.15
N GLU A 278 -3.27 -4.99 15.81
CA GLU A 278 -2.94 -3.62 16.14
C GLU A 278 -2.57 -2.82 14.88
N LEU A 279 -3.13 -1.61 14.76
CA LEU A 279 -2.86 -0.74 13.63
C LEU A 279 -2.04 0.48 14.03
N ASN A 280 -1.07 0.83 13.21
CA ASN A 280 -0.29 2.04 13.35
C ASN A 280 -1.15 3.26 13.00
N PRO A 281 -1.28 4.27 13.88
CA PRO A 281 -2.15 5.44 13.65
C PRO A 281 -1.68 6.33 12.49
N VAL A 282 -0.42 6.25 12.09
CA VAL A 282 0.14 7.06 10.99
C VAL A 282 -0.10 6.40 9.63
N THR A 283 0.20 5.10 9.51
CA THR A 283 0.03 4.36 8.26
C THR A 283 -1.38 3.81 8.08
N SER A 284 -2.13 3.61 9.16
CA SER A 284 -3.38 2.83 9.22
C SER A 284 -3.19 1.36 8.83
N GLY A 285 -1.97 0.88 8.74
CA GLY A 285 -1.61 -0.52 8.50
C GLY A 285 -1.25 -1.26 9.78
N PRO A 286 -1.13 -2.60 9.74
CA PRO A 286 -0.72 -3.41 10.87
C PRO A 286 0.63 -2.98 11.46
N VAL A 287 0.74 -3.07 12.77
CA VAL A 287 2.04 -3.04 13.45
C VAL A 287 2.70 -4.40 13.29
N VAL A 288 3.91 -4.43 12.76
CA VAL A 288 4.63 -5.69 12.48
C VAL A 288 6.06 -5.66 12.98
N ASN A 289 6.61 -6.84 13.26
CA ASN A 289 8.02 -7.07 13.54
C ASN A 289 8.84 -7.25 12.24
N GLU A 290 10.14 -7.56 12.35
CA GLU A 290 11.06 -7.80 11.23
C GLU A 290 10.65 -8.95 10.30
N SER A 291 9.87 -9.90 10.82
CA SER A 291 9.34 -11.04 10.06
C SER A 291 8.02 -10.71 9.35
N LEU A 292 7.54 -9.47 9.44
CA LEU A 292 6.24 -9.00 8.95
C LEU A 292 5.05 -9.67 9.66
N GLU A 293 5.29 -10.25 10.84
CA GLU A 293 4.26 -10.81 11.71
C GLU A 293 3.66 -9.71 12.59
N THR A 294 2.35 -9.75 12.78
CA THR A 294 1.60 -8.80 13.59
C THR A 294 1.69 -9.15 15.09
N ASN A 295 0.99 -8.38 15.93
CA ASN A 295 0.80 -8.73 17.35
C ASN A 295 0.00 -10.04 17.55
N VAL A 296 -0.67 -10.54 16.51
CA VAL A 296 -1.41 -11.81 16.54
C VAL A 296 -0.53 -12.91 15.96
N PRO A 297 -0.08 -13.88 16.78
CA PRO A 297 0.82 -14.96 16.33
C PRO A 297 0.27 -15.71 15.11
N GLY A 298 1.11 -15.90 14.08
CA GLY A 298 0.74 -16.57 12.83
C GLY A 298 -0.10 -15.70 11.86
N VAL A 299 -0.30 -14.42 12.17
CA VAL A 299 -0.92 -13.46 11.24
C VAL A 299 0.15 -12.49 10.73
N PHE A 300 0.39 -12.51 9.41
CA PHE A 300 1.38 -11.69 8.71
C PHE A 300 0.70 -10.65 7.84
N ALA A 301 1.40 -9.55 7.53
CA ALA A 301 0.88 -8.52 6.64
C ALA A 301 1.96 -8.04 5.66
N CYS A 302 1.59 -7.80 4.40
CA CYS A 302 2.51 -7.32 3.37
C CYS A 302 1.81 -6.51 2.28
N GLY A 303 2.58 -5.64 1.63
CA GLY A 303 2.08 -4.77 0.57
C GLY A 303 1.24 -3.60 1.10
N ASN A 304 0.35 -3.08 0.26
CA ASN A 304 -0.35 -1.82 0.57
C ASN A 304 -1.37 -1.90 1.73
N VAL A 305 -1.69 -3.08 2.23
CA VAL A 305 -2.45 -3.25 3.48
C VAL A 305 -1.59 -2.90 4.69
N LEU A 306 -0.27 -3.10 4.61
CA LEU A 306 0.70 -2.79 5.66
C LEU A 306 1.10 -1.31 5.62
N HIS A 307 1.61 -0.87 4.49
CA HIS A 307 1.86 0.55 4.18
C HIS A 307 1.89 0.76 2.67
N VAL A 308 1.52 1.97 2.22
CA VAL A 308 1.43 2.25 0.78
C VAL A 308 2.82 2.37 0.17
N HIS A 309 3.12 1.54 -0.83
CA HIS A 309 4.38 1.54 -1.57
C HIS A 309 4.30 2.40 -2.84
N ASP A 310 5.45 2.93 -3.27
CA ASP A 310 5.58 3.67 -4.53
C ASP A 310 5.80 2.75 -5.73
N LEU A 311 6.47 1.61 -5.51
CA LEU A 311 6.81 0.63 -6.54
C LEU A 311 6.28 -0.75 -6.17
N VAL A 312 5.64 -1.42 -7.12
CA VAL A 312 5.16 -2.80 -6.95
C VAL A 312 6.31 -3.80 -6.73
N ASP A 313 7.49 -3.49 -7.23
CA ASP A 313 8.69 -4.30 -7.00
C ASP A 313 8.98 -4.45 -5.50
N TYR A 314 8.85 -3.38 -4.72
CA TYR A 314 9.00 -3.42 -3.26
C TYR A 314 7.84 -4.14 -2.55
N VAL A 315 6.63 -4.06 -3.11
CA VAL A 315 5.49 -4.86 -2.64
C VAL A 315 5.80 -6.35 -2.76
N SER A 316 6.33 -6.78 -3.90
CA SER A 316 6.63 -8.20 -4.16
C SER A 316 7.84 -8.69 -3.35
N GLU A 317 8.85 -7.82 -3.14
CA GLU A 317 10.00 -8.12 -2.28
C GLU A 317 9.55 -8.35 -0.83
N GLU A 318 8.77 -7.42 -0.27
CA GLU A 318 8.21 -7.51 1.09
C GLU A 318 7.32 -8.74 1.24
N ALA A 319 6.43 -8.98 0.28
CA ALA A 319 5.54 -10.12 0.29
C ALA A 319 6.29 -11.47 0.16
N THR A 320 7.38 -11.50 -0.58
CA THR A 320 8.27 -12.68 -0.65
C THR A 320 8.87 -12.99 0.72
N ALA A 321 9.28 -11.97 1.47
CA ALA A 321 9.75 -12.14 2.85
C ALA A 321 8.62 -12.63 3.77
N ALA A 322 7.43 -12.03 3.70
CA ALA A 322 6.27 -12.47 4.48
C ALA A 322 5.90 -13.93 4.23
N GLY A 323 5.89 -14.36 2.95
CA GLY A 323 5.61 -15.76 2.58
C GLY A 323 6.65 -16.74 3.12
N ARG A 324 7.92 -16.36 3.14
CA ARG A 324 9.01 -17.15 3.71
C ARG A 324 8.86 -17.27 5.23
N HIS A 325 8.66 -16.17 5.94
CA HIS A 325 8.51 -16.19 7.40
C HIS A 325 7.24 -16.94 7.84
N ALA A 326 6.13 -16.80 7.10
CA ALA A 326 4.94 -17.60 7.34
C ALA A 326 5.20 -19.10 7.16
N ALA A 327 6.02 -19.49 6.17
CA ALA A 327 6.41 -20.87 5.97
C ALA A 327 7.31 -21.39 7.12
N GLU A 328 8.20 -20.57 7.63
CA GLU A 328 9.04 -20.88 8.79
C GLU A 328 8.19 -21.04 10.05
N TYR A 329 7.24 -20.16 10.28
CA TYR A 329 6.27 -20.27 11.37
C TYR A 329 5.51 -21.61 11.34
N VAL A 330 5.00 -22.01 10.17
CA VAL A 330 4.31 -23.29 10.00
C VAL A 330 5.21 -24.48 10.32
N LYS A 331 6.46 -24.48 9.85
CA LYS A 331 7.43 -25.58 10.08
C LYS A 331 7.84 -25.71 11.53
N ASN A 332 7.97 -24.60 12.23
CA ASN A 332 8.36 -24.56 13.63
C ASN A 332 7.18 -24.76 14.59
N GLY A 333 5.96 -25.04 14.08
CA GLY A 333 4.76 -25.25 14.90
C GLY A 333 4.31 -24.01 15.66
N GLY A 334 4.69 -22.81 15.20
CA GLY A 334 4.40 -21.55 15.88
C GLY A 334 5.33 -21.25 17.06
N ASP A 335 6.27 -22.13 17.36
CA ASP A 335 7.24 -21.94 18.43
C ASP A 335 8.25 -20.85 18.04
N LYS A 336 8.27 -19.78 18.81
CA LYS A 336 9.28 -18.73 18.69
C LYS A 336 10.37 -19.02 19.72
N SER A 337 11.62 -19.04 19.27
CA SER A 337 12.72 -19.03 20.23
C SER A 337 12.66 -17.73 21.05
N ASP A 338 12.42 -17.84 22.34
CA ASP A 338 12.25 -16.72 23.27
C ASP A 338 13.58 -16.04 23.64
N ASP A 339 14.70 -16.52 23.08
CA ASP A 339 16.05 -16.10 23.44
C ASP A 339 16.51 -14.79 22.77
N GLY A 340 15.65 -14.16 21.95
CA GLY A 340 15.98 -12.92 21.26
C GLY A 340 15.62 -11.67 22.05
N LYS A 341 16.45 -10.62 21.88
CA LYS A 341 16.13 -9.28 22.38
C LYS A 341 15.22 -8.57 21.40
N GLU A 342 14.07 -8.14 21.87
CA GLU A 342 13.19 -7.26 21.10
C GLU A 342 13.71 -5.82 21.20
N ILE A 343 13.94 -5.19 20.06
CA ILE A 343 14.42 -3.83 19.91
C ILE A 343 13.33 -3.01 19.23
N SER A 344 12.85 -1.95 19.88
CA SER A 344 11.87 -1.04 19.29
C SER A 344 12.51 -0.14 18.24
N ILE A 345 11.80 0.15 17.15
CA ILE A 345 12.24 1.14 16.15
C ILE A 345 11.42 2.42 16.31
N THR A 346 12.08 3.53 16.55
CA THR A 346 11.46 4.84 16.77
C THR A 346 11.76 5.80 15.65
N ALA A 347 10.71 6.43 15.12
CA ALA A 347 10.76 7.48 14.14
C ALA A 347 10.80 8.86 14.80
N THR A 348 11.81 9.67 14.53
CA THR A 348 11.96 11.03 15.07
C THR A 348 12.56 11.98 14.01
N GLY A 349 12.75 13.26 14.35
CA GLY A 349 13.50 14.22 13.53
C GLY A 349 13.03 14.29 12.06
N GLY A 350 11.70 14.30 11.82
CA GLY A 350 11.16 14.40 10.47
C GLY A 350 10.77 13.07 9.81
N VAL A 351 11.13 11.92 10.39
CA VAL A 351 10.61 10.60 10.00
C VAL A 351 9.21 10.43 10.58
N ARG A 352 8.23 10.04 9.75
CA ARG A 352 6.83 9.94 10.17
C ARG A 352 6.46 8.60 10.81
N TYR A 353 7.02 7.52 10.29
CA TYR A 353 6.78 6.14 10.73
C TYR A 353 7.89 5.23 10.23
N THR A 354 7.98 4.04 10.79
CA THR A 354 8.86 2.96 10.33
C THR A 354 8.08 1.66 10.19
N VAL A 355 8.47 0.83 9.23
CA VAL A 355 8.00 -0.53 9.03
C VAL A 355 9.23 -1.40 8.75
N PRO A 356 9.50 -2.42 9.60
CA PRO A 356 8.79 -2.81 10.82
C PRO A 356 8.94 -1.80 11.97
N SER A 357 8.20 -2.05 13.07
CA SER A 357 8.25 -1.24 14.29
C SER A 357 9.09 -1.86 15.40
N THR A 358 9.39 -3.16 15.32
CA THR A 358 10.27 -3.88 16.25
C THR A 358 11.17 -4.86 15.49
N ILE A 359 12.28 -5.25 16.11
CA ILE A 359 13.19 -6.29 15.62
C ILE A 359 13.49 -7.24 16.76
N ASN A 360 13.32 -8.55 16.53
CA ASN A 360 13.84 -9.59 17.37
C ASN A 360 15.13 -10.15 16.78
N THR A 361 16.26 -9.95 17.46
CA THR A 361 17.58 -10.35 16.95
C THR A 361 17.77 -11.86 16.80
N ALA A 362 16.99 -12.70 17.47
CA ALA A 362 17.04 -14.15 17.28
C ALA A 362 16.35 -14.59 15.99
N GLN A 363 15.28 -13.90 15.61
CA GLN A 363 14.41 -14.27 14.49
C GLN A 363 14.78 -13.57 13.19
N MET A 364 15.42 -12.38 13.26
CA MET A 364 15.80 -11.65 12.05
C MET A 364 16.83 -12.39 11.20
N ASP A 365 16.76 -12.20 9.89
CA ASP A 365 17.82 -12.59 8.97
C ASP A 365 19.13 -11.85 9.23
N ASP A 366 20.16 -12.09 8.44
CA ASP A 366 21.42 -11.34 8.50
C ASP A 366 21.22 -9.84 8.34
N THR A 367 20.14 -9.44 7.66
CA THR A 367 19.74 -8.05 7.44
C THR A 367 18.24 -7.85 7.63
N ALA A 368 17.83 -6.68 8.11
CA ALA A 368 16.43 -6.24 8.11
C ALA A 368 16.31 -4.90 7.38
N THR A 369 15.39 -4.82 6.44
CA THR A 369 15.07 -3.56 5.75
C THR A 369 13.98 -2.82 6.50
N VAL A 370 14.28 -1.59 6.92
CA VAL A 370 13.30 -0.70 7.56
C VAL A 370 12.92 0.37 6.55
N ARG A 371 11.64 0.43 6.20
CA ARG A 371 11.07 1.43 5.29
C ARG A 371 10.38 2.53 6.07
N PHE A 372 10.45 3.76 5.55
CA PHE A 372 9.86 4.93 6.19
C PHE A 372 9.54 6.04 5.18
N ARG A 373 8.78 7.05 5.61
CA ARG A 373 8.57 8.30 4.88
C ARG A 373 8.88 9.50 5.76
N VAL A 374 9.27 10.59 5.11
CA VAL A 374 9.51 11.88 5.77
C VAL A 374 8.25 12.74 5.81
N GLY A 375 8.20 13.71 6.74
CA GLY A 375 7.05 14.60 6.93
C GLY A 375 7.09 15.89 6.10
N ALA A 376 8.26 16.25 5.56
CA ALA A 376 8.50 17.44 4.76
C ALA A 376 9.53 17.18 3.68
N VAL A 377 9.75 18.16 2.81
CA VAL A 377 10.84 18.09 1.82
C VAL A 377 12.16 18.52 2.50
N TYR A 378 13.12 17.61 2.51
CA TYR A 378 14.48 17.84 3.03
C TYR A 378 15.47 17.91 1.88
N LYS A 379 16.42 18.87 1.95
CA LYS A 379 17.50 19.05 0.96
C LYS A 379 18.85 19.00 1.66
N ASN A 380 19.83 18.31 1.03
CA ASN A 380 21.17 18.17 1.57
C ASN A 380 21.18 17.72 3.03
N CYS A 381 20.49 16.63 3.34
CA CYS A 381 20.30 16.09 4.67
C CYS A 381 20.96 14.72 4.84
N TYR A 382 20.90 14.19 6.05
CA TYR A 382 21.41 12.87 6.35
C TYR A 382 20.29 11.99 6.92
N ILE A 383 20.25 10.72 6.50
CA ILE A 383 19.53 9.67 7.21
C ILE A 383 20.48 9.16 8.29
N ALA A 384 20.13 9.37 9.54
CA ALA A 384 20.89 8.93 10.70
C ALA A 384 20.16 7.80 11.43
N VAL A 385 20.88 6.72 11.71
CA VAL A 385 20.39 5.56 12.46
C VAL A 385 21.22 5.38 13.70
N TYR A 386 20.55 5.31 14.84
CA TYR A 386 21.17 5.11 16.15
C TYR A 386 20.65 3.82 16.79
N LEU A 387 21.51 3.12 17.49
CA LEU A 387 21.15 2.05 18.42
C LEU A 387 21.43 2.56 19.82
N ASP A 388 20.38 2.87 20.56
CA ASP A 388 20.44 3.68 21.79
C ASP A 388 21.20 5.00 21.49
N ASP A 389 22.36 5.22 22.11
CA ASP A 389 23.19 6.41 21.89
C ASP A 389 24.28 6.21 20.80
N LYS A 390 24.46 5.00 20.28
CA LYS A 390 25.50 4.66 19.31
C LYS A 390 25.03 4.87 17.88
N GLN A 391 25.67 5.76 17.13
CA GLN A 391 25.40 5.94 15.70
C GLN A 391 25.85 4.71 14.90
N LEU A 392 24.89 4.06 14.20
CA LEU A 392 25.16 2.92 13.32
C LEU A 392 25.38 3.35 11.88
N GLN A 393 24.56 4.32 11.40
CA GLN A 393 24.62 4.81 10.02
C GLN A 393 24.40 6.32 9.98
N HIS A 394 25.09 6.97 9.03
CA HIS A 394 24.94 8.39 8.72
C HIS A 394 25.15 8.58 7.22
N ARG A 395 24.06 8.58 6.46
CA ARG A 395 24.09 8.57 4.99
C ARG A 395 23.56 9.87 4.43
N LYS A 396 24.36 10.56 3.65
CA LYS A 396 23.94 11.79 2.96
C LYS A 396 22.89 11.50 1.91
N HIS A 397 21.86 12.33 1.88
CA HIS A 397 20.78 12.28 0.91
C HIS A 397 20.55 13.65 0.27
N PRO A 398 20.55 13.77 -1.08
CA PRO A 398 20.43 15.08 -1.74
C PRO A 398 19.06 15.72 -1.53
N VAL A 399 17.99 14.92 -1.67
CA VAL A 399 16.61 15.35 -1.52
C VAL A 399 15.78 14.17 -1.02
N MET A 400 14.91 14.41 -0.06
CA MET A 400 13.84 13.48 0.36
C MET A 400 12.51 14.22 0.32
N ALA A 401 11.46 13.56 -0.12
CA ALA A 401 10.12 14.11 -0.22
C ALA A 401 9.08 13.19 0.43
N PRO A 402 7.97 13.71 0.99
CA PRO A 402 6.92 12.90 1.63
C PRO A 402 6.27 11.86 0.70
N GLY A 403 6.27 12.11 -0.61
CA GLY A 403 5.74 11.20 -1.63
C GLY A 403 6.63 9.99 -1.91
N GLU A 404 7.91 10.02 -1.53
CA GLU A 404 8.87 8.97 -1.82
C GLU A 404 9.17 8.14 -0.56
N MET A 405 9.26 6.82 -0.73
CA MET A 405 9.58 5.90 0.35
C MET A 405 11.09 5.72 0.45
N GLU A 406 11.61 5.92 1.66
CA GLU A 406 13.00 5.72 1.99
C GLU A 406 13.22 4.40 2.72
N GLN A 407 14.46 3.91 2.71
CA GLN A 407 14.80 2.69 3.42
C GLN A 407 16.22 2.72 4.00
N VAL A 408 16.37 2.01 5.11
CA VAL A 408 17.67 1.67 5.70
C VAL A 408 17.76 0.16 5.89
N VAL A 409 18.96 -0.38 5.72
CA VAL A 409 19.24 -1.81 5.95
C VAL A 409 20.06 -1.94 7.21
N LEU A 410 19.50 -2.65 8.19
CA LEU A 410 20.14 -2.95 9.47
C LEU A 410 20.86 -4.30 9.38
N GLN A 411 22.08 -4.35 9.91
CA GLN A 411 22.87 -5.58 9.93
C GLN A 411 22.73 -6.27 11.29
N LYS A 412 22.31 -7.53 11.32
CA LYS A 412 22.17 -8.33 12.54
C LYS A 412 23.42 -8.28 13.44
N LYS A 413 24.58 -8.40 12.82
CA LYS A 413 25.87 -8.36 13.50
C LYS A 413 26.04 -7.10 14.37
N GLN A 414 25.64 -5.93 13.86
CA GLN A 414 25.75 -4.67 14.59
C GLN A 414 24.82 -4.60 15.81
N LEU A 415 23.64 -5.25 15.71
CA LEU A 415 22.66 -5.27 16.78
C LEU A 415 23.05 -6.22 17.91
N ILE A 416 23.61 -7.38 17.59
CA ILE A 416 24.02 -8.38 18.60
C ILE A 416 25.33 -8.02 19.32
N GLU A 417 26.21 -7.21 18.71
CA GLU A 417 27.45 -6.72 19.30
C GLU A 417 27.21 -5.70 20.42
N THR A 418 26.01 -5.12 20.49
CA THR A 418 25.66 -4.15 21.54
C THR A 418 25.05 -4.85 22.74
N GLU A 419 25.54 -4.54 23.92
CA GLU A 419 25.03 -5.12 25.16
C GLU A 419 23.65 -4.53 25.49
N ASN A 420 22.62 -5.39 25.57
CA ASN A 420 21.24 -5.03 25.89
C ASN A 420 20.66 -3.85 25.06
N PRO A 421 20.67 -3.91 23.72
CA PRO A 421 20.10 -2.86 22.91
C PRO A 421 18.58 -2.76 23.13
N ARG A 422 18.05 -1.53 23.19
CA ARG A 422 16.62 -1.27 23.46
C ARG A 422 15.90 -0.59 22.32
N THR A 423 16.56 0.39 21.70
CA THR A 423 15.89 1.26 20.75
C THR A 423 16.77 1.56 19.55
N ILE A 424 16.21 1.36 18.36
CA ILE A 424 16.77 1.87 17.11
C ILE A 424 16.04 3.17 16.77
N THR A 425 16.75 4.28 16.68
CA THR A 425 16.19 5.58 16.29
C THR A 425 16.57 5.91 14.87
N ILE A 426 15.57 6.18 14.01
CA ILE A 426 15.77 6.67 12.65
C ILE A 426 15.30 8.13 12.60
N LYS A 427 16.17 9.02 12.17
CA LYS A 427 15.89 10.46 12.08
C LYS A 427 16.57 11.10 10.88
N ILE A 428 16.07 12.28 10.50
CA ILE A 428 16.71 13.15 9.52
C ILE A 428 17.51 14.21 10.26
N GLU A 429 18.75 14.41 9.84
CA GLU A 429 19.63 15.46 10.32
C GLU A 429 19.97 16.42 9.18
N GLU A 430 19.95 17.71 9.48
CA GLU A 430 20.37 18.75 8.54
C GLU A 430 21.88 18.71 8.34
N ALA A 431 22.38 19.13 7.15
CA ALA A 431 23.80 19.12 6.80
C ALA A 431 24.54 20.31 7.39
#